data_55bf276f46b6d8eb7260db648c738a5e
#
_entry.id   55bf276f46b6d8eb7260db648c738a5e
#
_cell.length_a   1.000
_cell.length_b   1.000
_cell.length_c   1.000
_cell.angle_alpha   90.00
_cell.angle_beta   90.00
_cell.angle_gamma   90.00
#
_symmetry.space_group_name_H-M   'P 1'
#
loop_
_entity.id
_entity.type
_entity.pdbx_description
1 polymer ?
#
loop_
_entity_poly.entity_id
_entity_poly.type
_entity_poly.pdbx_seq_one_letter_code
_entity_poly.pdbx_strand_id
1 'polypeptide(L)'
;MYLVPQELQRGLGMSSTLAGLLMLPGGIVNAVCTLMAGRLFDRHGARVLVWIGVVMAAIGGALFFAIGVDSGVVLFLAAHIIVMVGIPFIQQSAQSAALKSLPGRMAADGSTILNTMQQVCGAIATAVATCLLGLGQTGYAAGGGANAAQGFVDGSRYGYMFGLVLVAIVLVFSFMLKGGKEEPKLVPVQVDDGAVESLAV
;
A
#
# COMPACT_ATOMS: atom_id res chain seq x y z
N MET A 1 -5.43 -4.15 -3.35
CA MET A 1 -6.62 -4.28 -2.47
C MET A 1 -7.93 -4.53 -3.23
N TYR A 2 -8.04 -4.17 -4.49
CA TYR A 2 -9.25 -4.39 -5.30
C TYR A 2 -9.65 -5.87 -5.42
N LEU A 3 -8.70 -6.78 -5.60
CA LEU A 3 -8.97 -8.21 -5.79
C LEU A 3 -9.52 -8.92 -4.55
N VAL A 4 -9.13 -8.49 -3.35
CA VAL A 4 -9.48 -9.15 -2.07
C VAL A 4 -11.00 -9.26 -1.85
N PRO A 5 -11.80 -8.16 -1.93
CA PRO A 5 -13.25 -8.27 -1.77
C PRO A 5 -13.92 -9.01 -2.92
N GLN A 6 -13.35 -8.96 -4.12
CA GLN A 6 -13.87 -9.69 -5.29
C GLN A 6 -13.69 -11.21 -5.11
N GLU A 7 -12.57 -11.63 -4.55
CA GLU A 7 -12.27 -13.05 -4.31
C GLU A 7 -13.18 -13.65 -3.24
N LEU A 8 -13.47 -12.91 -2.15
CA LEU A 8 -14.45 -13.32 -1.14
C LEU A 8 -15.84 -13.52 -1.75
N GLN A 9 -16.24 -12.64 -2.66
CA GLN A 9 -17.58 -12.69 -3.27
C GLN A 9 -17.67 -13.70 -4.41
N ARG A 10 -16.73 -13.69 -5.35
CA ARG A 10 -16.78 -14.50 -6.59
C ARG A 10 -16.01 -15.81 -6.48
N GLY A 11 -14.92 -15.85 -5.71
CA GLY A 11 -14.14 -17.06 -5.46
C GLY A 11 -14.77 -17.94 -4.39
N LEU A 12 -15.15 -17.35 -3.26
CA LEU A 12 -15.72 -18.07 -2.10
C LEU A 12 -17.25 -17.96 -2.00
N GLY A 13 -17.93 -17.29 -2.94
CA GLY A 13 -19.39 -17.22 -3.01
C GLY A 13 -20.07 -16.45 -1.86
N MET A 14 -19.33 -15.59 -1.16
CA MET A 14 -19.86 -14.86 -0.01
C MET A 14 -20.73 -13.66 -0.42
N SER A 15 -21.69 -13.31 0.43
CA SER A 15 -22.45 -12.07 0.25
C SER A 15 -21.55 -10.85 0.43
N SER A 16 -21.88 -9.74 -0.26
CA SER A 16 -21.13 -8.48 -0.15
C SER A 16 -21.06 -7.97 1.29
N THR A 17 -22.11 -8.17 2.08
CA THR A 17 -22.17 -7.79 3.49
C THR A 17 -21.17 -8.57 4.33
N LEU A 18 -21.11 -9.91 4.14
CA LEU A 18 -20.18 -10.76 4.86
C LEU A 18 -18.72 -10.46 4.46
N ALA A 19 -18.46 -10.28 3.17
CA ALA A 19 -17.15 -9.90 2.66
C ALA A 19 -16.68 -8.56 3.27
N GLY A 20 -17.57 -7.55 3.34
CA GLY A 20 -17.27 -6.28 4.00
C GLY A 20 -16.97 -6.42 5.49
N LEU A 21 -17.76 -7.23 6.20
CA LEU A 21 -17.56 -7.48 7.64
C LEU A 21 -16.22 -8.19 7.91
N LEU A 22 -15.84 -9.16 7.07
CA LEU A 22 -14.56 -9.85 7.18
C LEU A 22 -13.36 -8.94 6.90
N MET A 23 -13.55 -7.87 6.12
CA MET A 23 -12.48 -6.91 5.85
C MET A 23 -12.31 -5.86 6.96
N LEU A 24 -13.30 -5.67 7.84
CA LEU A 24 -13.24 -4.68 8.93
C LEU A 24 -12.02 -4.82 9.84
N PRO A 25 -11.66 -6.02 10.33
CA PRO A 25 -10.48 -6.17 11.19
C PRO A 25 -9.20 -5.67 10.53
N GLY A 26 -9.02 -5.98 9.23
CA GLY A 26 -7.89 -5.48 8.45
C GLY A 26 -7.89 -3.96 8.31
N GLY A 27 -9.06 -3.35 8.11
CA GLY A 27 -9.22 -1.89 8.07
C GLY A 27 -8.86 -1.20 9.39
N ILE A 28 -9.28 -1.77 10.52
CA ILE A 28 -8.93 -1.28 11.85
C ILE A 28 -7.41 -1.38 12.08
N VAL A 29 -6.82 -2.51 11.76
CA VAL A 29 -5.36 -2.71 11.85
C VAL A 29 -4.62 -1.69 10.98
N ASN A 30 -5.08 -1.47 9.75
CA ASN A 30 -4.50 -0.48 8.85
C ASN A 30 -4.54 0.94 9.44
N ALA A 31 -5.67 1.35 10.01
CA ALA A 31 -5.81 2.65 10.66
C ALA A 31 -4.85 2.82 11.86
N VAL A 32 -4.75 1.82 12.71
CA VAL A 32 -3.82 1.82 13.86
C VAL A 32 -2.37 1.86 13.37
N CYS A 33 -2.00 1.03 12.39
CA CYS A 33 -0.65 1.01 11.82
C CYS A 33 -0.30 2.34 11.14
N THR A 34 -1.26 3.01 10.48
CA THR A 34 -1.06 4.33 9.89
C THR A 34 -0.69 5.38 10.94
N LEU A 35 -1.40 5.40 12.07
CA LEU A 35 -1.10 6.31 13.19
C LEU A 35 0.26 5.99 13.83
N MET A 36 0.60 4.71 13.93
CA MET A 36 1.89 4.28 14.48
C MET A 36 3.04 4.58 13.52
N ALA A 37 2.83 4.43 12.20
CA ALA A 37 3.86 4.63 11.20
C ALA A 37 4.43 6.05 11.22
N GLY A 38 3.59 7.07 11.42
CA GLY A 38 4.04 8.45 11.56
C GLY A 38 5.00 8.64 12.74
N ARG A 39 4.63 8.15 13.93
CA ARG A 39 5.46 8.23 15.14
C ARG A 39 6.75 7.41 15.02
N LEU A 40 6.66 6.27 14.40
CA LEU A 40 7.78 5.36 14.26
C LEU A 40 8.78 5.89 13.21
N PHE A 41 8.27 6.57 12.17
CA PHE A 41 9.08 7.26 11.18
C PHE A 41 10.01 8.29 11.83
N ASP A 42 9.50 9.10 12.75
CA ASP A 42 10.30 10.13 13.44
C ASP A 42 11.38 9.52 14.35
N ARG A 43 11.19 8.29 14.81
CA ARG A 43 12.16 7.59 15.70
C ARG A 43 13.22 6.77 14.94
N HIS A 44 12.81 6.06 13.88
CA HIS A 44 13.65 5.05 13.24
C HIS A 44 14.01 5.40 11.77
N GLY A 45 13.40 6.47 11.24
CA GLY A 45 13.61 6.90 9.86
C GLY A 45 12.86 6.05 8.83
N ALA A 46 12.85 6.52 7.57
CA ALA A 46 12.09 5.92 6.47
C ALA A 46 12.51 4.48 6.16
N ARG A 47 13.82 4.21 6.16
CA ARG A 47 14.37 2.93 5.69
C ARG A 47 13.87 1.74 6.48
N VAL A 48 13.89 1.82 7.81
CA VAL A 48 13.48 0.71 8.69
C VAL A 48 12.00 0.39 8.49
N LEU A 49 11.16 1.42 8.40
CA LEU A 49 9.73 1.24 8.23
C LEU A 49 9.37 0.65 6.86
N VAL A 50 10.03 1.13 5.80
CA VAL A 50 9.84 0.57 4.46
C VAL A 50 10.23 -0.91 4.44
N TRP A 51 11.32 -1.31 5.10
CA TRP A 51 11.72 -2.70 5.19
C TRP A 51 10.69 -3.56 5.92
N ILE A 52 10.19 -3.12 7.08
CA ILE A 52 9.13 -3.82 7.81
C ILE A 52 7.89 -3.96 6.92
N GLY A 53 7.48 -2.86 6.29
CA GLY A 53 6.32 -2.84 5.42
C GLY A 53 6.44 -3.77 4.21
N VAL A 54 7.61 -3.78 3.55
CA VAL A 54 7.89 -4.64 2.39
C VAL A 54 7.89 -6.11 2.78
N VAL A 55 8.50 -6.48 3.90
CA VAL A 55 8.50 -7.87 4.40
C VAL A 55 7.06 -8.33 4.69
N MET A 56 6.27 -7.51 5.39
CA MET A 56 4.87 -7.83 5.68
C MET A 56 4.04 -7.94 4.40
N ALA A 57 4.21 -7.02 3.46
CA ALA A 57 3.51 -7.06 2.17
C ALA A 57 3.92 -8.28 1.33
N ALA A 58 5.19 -8.67 1.35
CA ALA A 58 5.68 -9.87 0.66
C ALA A 58 5.10 -11.16 1.28
N ILE A 59 5.11 -11.29 2.60
CA ILE A 59 4.52 -12.45 3.29
C ILE A 59 3.03 -12.55 3.00
N GLY A 60 2.28 -11.46 3.17
CA GLY A 60 0.84 -11.46 2.91
C GLY A 60 0.50 -11.69 1.43
N GLY A 61 1.28 -11.13 0.50
CA GLY A 61 1.13 -11.37 -0.94
C GLY A 61 1.43 -12.82 -1.33
N ALA A 62 2.46 -13.43 -0.74
CA ALA A 62 2.78 -14.84 -0.95
C ALA A 62 1.68 -15.77 -0.38
N LEU A 63 1.10 -15.41 0.76
CA LEU A 63 -0.04 -16.15 1.31
C LEU A 63 -1.25 -16.06 0.38
N PHE A 64 -1.58 -14.87 -0.16
CA PHE A 64 -2.65 -14.73 -1.14
C PHE A 64 -2.42 -15.55 -2.40
N PHE A 65 -1.17 -15.61 -2.88
CA PHE A 65 -0.82 -16.43 -4.03
C PHE A 65 -1.03 -17.93 -3.76
N ALA A 66 -0.78 -18.39 -2.52
CA ALA A 66 -0.93 -19.79 -2.11
C ALA A 66 -2.38 -20.19 -1.82
N ILE A 67 -3.30 -19.22 -1.62
CA ILE A 67 -4.71 -19.49 -1.32
C ILE A 67 -5.41 -20.06 -2.55
N GLY A 68 -6.18 -21.14 -2.35
CA GLY A 68 -7.05 -21.77 -3.34
C GLY A 68 -8.51 -21.71 -2.89
N VAL A 69 -9.42 -22.23 -3.73
CA VAL A 69 -10.88 -22.25 -3.45
C VAL A 69 -11.21 -23.01 -2.16
N ASP A 70 -10.43 -24.06 -1.85
CA ASP A 70 -10.62 -24.88 -0.65
C ASP A 70 -9.93 -24.32 0.60
N SER A 71 -9.23 -23.19 0.45
CA SER A 71 -8.56 -22.55 1.58
C SER A 71 -9.58 -21.91 2.51
N GLY A 72 -9.42 -22.15 3.80
CA GLY A 72 -10.32 -21.60 4.82
C GLY A 72 -10.28 -20.08 4.87
N VAL A 73 -11.44 -19.45 5.15
CA VAL A 73 -11.60 -17.98 5.31
C VAL A 73 -10.62 -17.39 6.31
N VAL A 74 -10.23 -18.16 7.33
CA VAL A 74 -9.26 -17.75 8.36
C VAL A 74 -7.89 -17.45 7.76
N LEU A 75 -7.39 -18.29 6.84
CA LEU A 75 -6.11 -18.06 6.16
C LEU A 75 -6.16 -16.81 5.28
N PHE A 76 -7.28 -16.62 4.59
CA PHE A 76 -7.53 -15.44 3.78
C PHE A 76 -7.51 -14.15 4.63
N LEU A 77 -8.22 -14.18 5.77
CA LEU A 77 -8.25 -13.06 6.71
C LEU A 77 -6.87 -12.76 7.31
N ALA A 78 -6.11 -13.80 7.66
CA ALA A 78 -4.75 -13.65 8.16
C ALA A 78 -3.83 -12.98 7.11
N ALA A 79 -3.87 -13.46 5.86
CA ALA A 79 -3.13 -12.84 4.75
C ALA A 79 -3.51 -11.37 4.57
N HIS A 80 -4.83 -11.06 4.62
CA HIS A 80 -5.34 -9.71 4.52
C HIS A 80 -4.82 -8.80 5.64
N ILE A 81 -4.89 -9.25 6.89
CA ILE A 81 -4.39 -8.49 8.04
C ILE A 81 -2.89 -8.21 7.92
N ILE A 82 -2.09 -9.21 7.53
CA ILE A 82 -0.64 -9.05 7.35
C ILE A 82 -0.33 -7.97 6.31
N VAL A 83 -1.02 -7.98 5.17
CA VAL A 83 -0.86 -6.94 4.14
C VAL A 83 -1.30 -5.58 4.66
N MET A 84 -2.40 -5.52 5.45
CA MET A 84 -2.90 -4.29 6.06
C MET A 84 -1.95 -3.67 7.09
N VAL A 85 -1.08 -4.46 7.70
CA VAL A 85 0.05 -3.95 8.50
C VAL A 85 1.15 -3.36 7.61
N GLY A 86 1.50 -4.04 6.52
CA GLY A 86 2.64 -3.65 5.68
C GLY A 86 2.43 -2.36 4.89
N ILE A 87 1.25 -2.18 4.30
CA ILE A 87 0.95 -1.05 3.42
C ILE A 87 1.17 0.32 4.08
N PRO A 88 0.64 0.61 5.28
CA PRO A 88 0.82 1.91 5.93
C PRO A 88 2.29 2.26 6.18
N PHE A 89 3.11 1.28 6.55
CA PHE A 89 4.54 1.51 6.80
C PHE A 89 5.29 1.94 5.53
N ILE A 90 4.98 1.36 4.38
CA ILE A 90 5.56 1.76 3.09
C ILE A 90 5.04 3.15 2.71
N GLN A 91 3.73 3.33 2.71
CA GLN A 91 3.06 4.53 2.19
C GLN A 91 3.40 5.78 3.00
N GLN A 92 3.27 5.72 4.33
CA GLN A 92 3.54 6.84 5.21
C GLN A 92 5.03 7.22 5.21
N SER A 93 5.91 6.22 5.15
CA SER A 93 7.36 6.49 5.08
C SER A 93 7.75 7.16 3.79
N ALA A 94 7.21 6.72 2.65
CA ALA A 94 7.46 7.32 1.36
C ALA A 94 6.94 8.77 1.29
N GLN A 95 5.70 9.00 1.75
CA GLN A 95 5.08 10.32 1.80
C GLN A 95 5.84 11.28 2.71
N SER A 96 6.17 10.84 3.92
CA SER A 96 6.92 11.66 4.88
C SER A 96 8.31 12.01 4.39
N ALA A 97 9.02 11.06 3.78
CA ALA A 97 10.33 11.29 3.20
C ALA A 97 10.27 12.30 2.05
N ALA A 98 9.28 12.15 1.15
CA ALA A 98 9.09 13.06 0.02
C ALA A 98 8.75 14.49 0.48
N LEU A 99 7.84 14.64 1.45
CA LEU A 99 7.46 15.97 1.96
C LEU A 99 8.59 16.64 2.75
N LYS A 100 9.37 15.90 3.52
CA LYS A 100 10.54 16.42 4.26
C LYS A 100 11.65 16.90 3.33
N SER A 101 11.71 16.43 2.07
CA SER A 101 12.70 16.89 1.10
C SER A 101 12.34 18.23 0.44
N LEU A 102 11.11 18.74 0.65
CA LEU A 102 10.63 19.98 0.07
C LEU A 102 10.79 21.15 1.05
N PRO A 103 11.06 22.39 0.54
CA PRO A 103 10.95 23.60 1.36
C PRO A 103 9.55 23.74 1.95
N GLY A 104 9.43 24.18 3.21
CA GLY A 104 8.14 24.23 3.93
C GLY A 104 7.03 24.98 3.18
N ARG A 105 7.36 26.04 2.43
CA ARG A 105 6.42 26.79 1.58
C ARG A 105 5.81 25.96 0.43
N MET A 106 6.48 24.87 0.02
CA MET A 106 6.04 23.98 -1.06
C MET A 106 5.40 22.69 -0.54
N ALA A 107 5.28 22.51 0.78
CA ALA A 107 4.78 21.27 1.36
C ALA A 107 3.30 21.02 0.99
N ALA A 108 2.47 22.06 0.92
CA ALA A 108 1.07 21.95 0.53
C ALA A 108 0.92 21.50 -0.93
N ASP A 109 1.65 22.13 -1.84
CA ASP A 109 1.64 21.78 -3.27
C ASP A 109 2.21 20.36 -3.47
N GLY A 110 3.30 20.04 -2.76
CA GLY A 110 3.91 18.70 -2.77
C GLY A 110 2.95 17.62 -2.31
N SER A 111 2.19 17.85 -1.24
CA SER A 111 1.19 16.89 -0.77
C SER A 111 0.07 16.65 -1.78
N THR A 112 -0.37 17.71 -2.46
CA THR A 112 -1.40 17.62 -3.51
C THR A 112 -0.89 16.81 -4.71
N ILE A 113 0.34 17.07 -5.15
CA ILE A 113 0.97 16.33 -6.24
C ILE A 113 1.12 14.86 -5.88
N LEU A 114 1.64 14.56 -4.68
CA LEU A 114 1.82 13.19 -4.21
C LEU A 114 0.49 12.43 -4.14
N ASN A 115 -0.56 13.04 -3.61
CA ASN A 115 -1.89 12.42 -3.55
C ASN A 115 -2.46 12.19 -4.96
N THR A 116 -2.31 13.13 -5.87
CA THR A 116 -2.77 12.97 -7.26
C THR A 116 -2.02 11.84 -7.96
N MET A 117 -0.68 11.82 -7.85
CA MET A 117 0.15 10.74 -8.40
C MET A 117 -0.23 9.38 -7.83
N GLN A 118 -0.51 9.30 -6.53
CA GLN A 118 -0.95 8.08 -5.86
C GLN A 118 -2.28 7.58 -6.42
N GLN A 119 -3.25 8.48 -6.66
CA GLN A 119 -4.54 8.10 -7.27
C GLN A 119 -4.38 7.61 -8.70
N VAL A 120 -3.58 8.30 -9.51
CA VAL A 120 -3.30 7.88 -10.90
C VAL A 120 -2.60 6.53 -10.93
N CYS A 121 -1.54 6.34 -10.15
CA CYS A 121 -0.84 5.05 -10.05
C CYS A 121 -1.76 3.94 -9.54
N GLY A 122 -2.63 4.25 -8.56
CA GLY A 122 -3.62 3.31 -8.04
C GLY A 122 -4.64 2.88 -9.10
N ALA A 123 -5.13 3.82 -9.92
CA ALA A 123 -6.03 3.52 -11.04
C ALA A 123 -5.36 2.63 -12.10
N ILE A 124 -4.12 2.96 -12.50
CA ILE A 124 -3.34 2.15 -13.45
C ILE A 124 -3.11 0.75 -12.88
N ALA A 125 -2.68 0.63 -11.64
CA ALA A 125 -2.43 -0.67 -11.01
C ALA A 125 -3.70 -1.52 -10.92
N THR A 126 -4.85 -0.89 -10.64
CA THR A 126 -6.16 -1.58 -10.62
C THR A 126 -6.56 -2.05 -12.02
N ALA A 127 -6.36 -1.23 -13.05
CA ALA A 127 -6.64 -1.61 -14.43
C ALA A 127 -5.77 -2.80 -14.87
N VAL A 128 -4.46 -2.75 -14.60
CA VAL A 128 -3.54 -3.85 -14.90
C VAL A 128 -3.94 -5.12 -14.16
N ALA A 129 -4.22 -5.04 -12.85
CA ALA A 129 -4.65 -6.19 -12.06
C ALA A 129 -5.96 -6.80 -12.59
N THR A 130 -6.90 -5.98 -13.05
CA THR A 130 -8.16 -6.45 -13.64
C THR A 130 -7.93 -7.12 -15.00
N CYS A 131 -7.05 -6.59 -15.84
CA CYS A 131 -6.67 -7.22 -17.11
C CYS A 131 -6.00 -8.58 -16.86
N LEU A 132 -5.08 -8.66 -15.91
CA LEU A 132 -4.39 -9.90 -15.55
C LEU A 132 -5.37 -10.96 -15.00
N LEU A 133 -6.31 -10.53 -14.16
CA LEU A 133 -7.40 -11.39 -13.69
C LEU A 133 -8.20 -11.97 -14.89
N GLY A 134 -8.58 -11.12 -15.84
CA GLY A 134 -9.30 -11.53 -17.04
C GLY A 134 -8.52 -12.52 -17.90
N LEU A 135 -7.22 -12.28 -18.09
CA LEU A 135 -6.34 -13.20 -18.82
C LEU A 135 -6.23 -14.57 -18.13
N GLY A 136 -6.14 -14.60 -16.81
CA GLY A 136 -6.10 -15.86 -16.06
C GLY A 136 -7.44 -16.62 -16.14
N GLN A 137 -8.57 -15.93 -16.07
CA GLN A 137 -9.89 -16.54 -16.24
C GLN A 137 -10.10 -17.12 -17.65
N THR A 138 -9.70 -16.39 -18.68
CA THR A 138 -9.79 -16.88 -20.07
C THR A 138 -8.85 -18.06 -20.32
N GLY A 139 -7.65 -18.04 -19.73
CA GLY A 139 -6.70 -19.16 -19.77
C GLY A 139 -7.26 -20.43 -19.12
N TYR A 140 -7.90 -20.29 -17.95
CA TYR A 140 -8.57 -21.40 -17.27
C TYR A 140 -9.71 -21.99 -18.12
N ALA A 141 -10.56 -21.15 -18.68
CA ALA A 141 -11.66 -21.57 -19.55
C ALA A 141 -11.17 -22.26 -20.83
N ALA A 142 -10.11 -21.73 -21.45
CA ALA A 142 -9.49 -22.32 -22.64
C ALA A 142 -8.85 -23.70 -22.34
N GLY A 143 -8.41 -23.93 -21.10
CA GLY A 143 -7.93 -25.24 -20.62
C GLY A 143 -9.05 -26.25 -20.30
N GLY A 144 -10.31 -25.93 -20.58
CA GLY A 144 -11.48 -26.80 -20.32
C GLY A 144 -12.06 -26.67 -18.91
N GLY A 145 -11.62 -25.68 -18.13
CA GLY A 145 -12.18 -25.41 -16.81
C GLY A 145 -13.60 -24.84 -16.88
N ALA A 146 -14.54 -25.48 -16.19
CA ALA A 146 -15.96 -25.08 -16.18
C ALA A 146 -16.37 -24.36 -14.87
N ASN A 147 -15.55 -24.40 -13.84
CA ASN A 147 -15.87 -23.79 -12.54
C ASN A 147 -15.47 -22.31 -12.51
N ALA A 148 -16.47 -21.42 -12.51
CA ALA A 148 -16.26 -19.98 -12.51
C ALA A 148 -15.50 -19.47 -11.26
N ALA A 149 -15.74 -20.07 -10.08
CA ALA A 149 -15.05 -19.72 -8.85
C ALA A 149 -13.56 -20.07 -8.93
N GLN A 150 -13.24 -21.27 -9.44
CA GLN A 150 -11.85 -21.70 -9.66
C GLN A 150 -11.16 -20.81 -10.69
N GLY A 151 -11.84 -20.50 -11.79
CA GLY A 151 -11.32 -19.57 -12.81
C GLY A 151 -11.03 -18.18 -12.25
N PHE A 152 -11.84 -17.71 -11.28
CA PHE A 152 -11.59 -16.45 -10.61
C PHE A 152 -10.35 -16.50 -9.70
N VAL A 153 -10.20 -17.56 -8.91
CA VAL A 153 -9.03 -17.75 -8.04
C VAL A 153 -7.75 -17.90 -8.86
N ASP A 154 -7.78 -18.69 -9.92
CA ASP A 154 -6.61 -18.84 -10.81
C ASP A 154 -6.26 -17.54 -11.52
N GLY A 155 -7.27 -16.76 -11.92
CA GLY A 155 -7.07 -15.43 -12.46
C GLY A 155 -6.51 -14.43 -11.45
N SER A 156 -6.97 -14.47 -10.20
CA SER A 156 -6.49 -13.57 -9.15
C SER A 156 -5.01 -13.80 -8.79
N ARG A 157 -4.49 -15.01 -8.97
CA ARG A 157 -3.07 -15.34 -8.80
C ARG A 157 -2.15 -14.49 -9.68
N TYR A 158 -2.56 -14.21 -10.93
CA TYR A 158 -1.79 -13.29 -11.80
C TYR A 158 -1.75 -11.87 -11.24
N GLY A 159 -2.85 -11.40 -10.66
CA GLY A 159 -2.91 -10.12 -9.97
C GLY A 159 -2.03 -10.07 -8.72
N TYR A 160 -2.00 -11.14 -7.93
CA TYR A 160 -1.10 -11.25 -6.77
C TYR A 160 0.36 -11.36 -7.16
N MET A 161 0.70 -12.10 -8.23
CA MET A 161 2.05 -12.10 -8.81
C MET A 161 2.49 -10.69 -9.21
N PHE A 162 1.63 -9.95 -9.89
CA PHE A 162 1.92 -8.55 -10.22
C PHE A 162 2.19 -7.71 -8.97
N GLY A 163 1.37 -7.88 -7.92
CA GLY A 163 1.60 -7.24 -6.63
C GLY A 163 2.95 -7.59 -6.00
N LEU A 164 3.36 -8.85 -6.03
CA LEU A 164 4.66 -9.31 -5.54
C LEU A 164 5.83 -8.71 -6.34
N VAL A 165 5.69 -8.59 -7.65
CA VAL A 165 6.68 -7.91 -8.51
C VAL A 165 6.84 -6.45 -8.10
N LEU A 166 5.73 -5.74 -7.85
CA LEU A 166 5.78 -4.36 -7.37
C LEU A 166 6.45 -4.26 -5.99
N VAL A 167 6.17 -5.20 -5.09
CA VAL A 167 6.83 -5.28 -3.77
C VAL A 167 8.33 -5.50 -3.93
N ALA A 168 8.75 -6.38 -4.86
CA ALA A 168 10.17 -6.59 -5.16
C ALA A 168 10.85 -5.32 -5.72
N ILE A 169 10.16 -4.57 -6.58
CA ILE A 169 10.64 -3.28 -7.08
C ILE A 169 10.83 -2.29 -5.93
N VAL A 170 9.84 -2.17 -5.04
CA VAL A 170 9.94 -1.31 -3.85
C VAL A 170 11.09 -1.74 -2.95
N LEU A 171 11.34 -3.05 -2.82
CA LEU A 171 12.48 -3.59 -2.07
C LEU A 171 13.81 -3.08 -2.66
N VAL A 172 13.98 -3.18 -3.99
CA VAL A 172 15.19 -2.71 -4.67
C VAL A 172 15.39 -1.20 -4.45
N PHE A 173 14.34 -0.40 -4.64
CA PHE A 173 14.43 1.04 -4.38
C PHE A 173 14.67 1.38 -2.90
N SER A 174 14.22 0.54 -1.98
CA SER A 174 14.46 0.71 -0.54
C SER A 174 15.95 0.67 -0.18
N PHE A 175 16.77 -0.06 -0.94
CA PHE A 175 18.23 -0.04 -0.76
C PHE A 175 18.85 1.32 -1.12
N MET A 176 18.22 2.07 -2.02
CA MET A 176 18.67 3.40 -2.41
C MET A 176 18.29 4.48 -1.38
N LEU A 177 17.35 4.20 -0.48
CA LEU A 177 17.00 5.12 0.60
C LEU A 177 18.19 5.24 1.56
N LYS A 178 18.73 6.44 1.71
CA LYS A 178 19.76 6.74 2.72
C LYS A 178 19.17 6.54 4.11
N GLY A 179 19.67 5.58 4.84
CA GLY A 179 19.37 5.41 6.26
C GLY A 179 20.12 6.48 7.08
N GLY A 180 19.48 7.60 7.32
CA GLY A 180 19.96 8.64 8.21
C GLY A 180 18.78 9.28 8.93
N LYS A 181 18.95 9.59 10.22
CA LYS A 181 18.13 10.60 10.86
C LYS A 181 18.42 11.89 10.12
N GLU A 182 17.53 12.30 9.22
CA GLU A 182 17.60 13.66 8.68
C GLU A 182 17.26 14.60 9.84
N GLU A 183 18.28 15.24 10.39
CA GLU A 183 18.07 16.39 11.26
C GLU A 183 17.20 17.39 10.48
N PRO A 184 16.16 17.96 11.11
CA PRO A 184 15.39 19.02 10.50
C PRO A 184 16.38 20.13 10.13
N LYS A 185 16.56 20.39 8.86
CA LYS A 185 17.22 21.63 8.41
C LYS A 185 16.34 22.76 8.89
N LEU A 186 16.66 23.29 10.06
CA LEU A 186 16.12 24.58 10.52
C LEU A 186 16.53 25.60 9.47
N VAL A 187 15.63 25.91 8.57
CA VAL A 187 15.78 27.09 7.71
C VAL A 187 15.74 28.26 8.68
N PRO A 188 16.82 29.05 8.83
CA PRO A 188 16.79 30.22 9.69
C PRO A 188 15.64 31.10 9.17
N VAL A 189 14.70 31.40 10.05
CA VAL A 189 13.70 32.41 9.80
C VAL A 189 14.50 33.71 9.58
N GLN A 190 14.63 34.14 8.34
CA GLN A 190 15.08 35.52 8.07
C GLN A 190 13.99 36.42 8.66
N VAL A 191 14.22 36.90 9.86
CA VAL A 191 13.49 38.01 10.41
C VAL A 191 13.88 39.20 9.49
N ASP A 192 12.91 39.69 8.75
CA ASP A 192 13.09 40.91 7.98
C ASP A 192 13.19 42.06 8.99
N ASP A 193 14.42 42.43 9.28
CA ASP A 193 14.72 43.52 10.23
C ASP A 193 14.02 44.84 9.85
N GLY A 194 13.61 45.01 8.58
CA GLY A 194 12.83 46.16 8.12
C GLY A 194 11.39 46.24 8.65
N ALA A 195 10.79 45.07 9.03
CA ALA A 195 9.45 45.03 9.58
C ALA A 195 9.40 45.42 11.08
N VAL A 196 10.52 45.23 11.78
CA VAL A 196 10.61 45.58 13.22
C VAL A 196 10.76 47.11 13.41
N GLU A 197 11.44 47.81 12.49
CA GLU A 197 11.63 49.25 12.55
C GLU A 197 10.34 50.04 12.27
N SER A 198 9.41 49.47 11.48
CA SER A 198 8.12 50.12 11.17
C SER A 198 7.08 50.07 12.28
N LEU A 199 7.30 49.28 13.33
CA LEU A 199 6.42 49.17 14.51
C LEU A 199 6.89 49.99 15.69
N ALA A 200 8.04 50.68 15.57
CA ALA A 200 8.64 51.50 16.63
C ALA A 200 8.51 53.04 16.41
N VAL A 201 7.70 53.46 15.42
CA VAL A 201 7.40 54.91 15.16
C VAL A 201 5.98 55.25 15.59
#